data_cee2e2324c18f2bca402db3cb87487e9
#
_entry.id   cee2e2324c18f2bca402db3cb87487e9
#
_cell.length_a   1.000
_cell.length_b   1.000
_cell.length_c   1.000
_cell.angle_alpha   90.00
_cell.angle_beta   90.00
_cell.angle_gamma   90.00
#
_symmetry.space_group_name_H-M   'P 1'
#
loop_
_entity.id
_entity.type
_entity.pdbx_description
1 polymer ?
#
loop_
_entity_poly.entity_id
_entity_poly.type
_entity_poly.pdbx_seq_one_letter_code
_entity_poly.pdbx_strand_id
1 'polypeptide(L)'
;VDELVIPKPTVWDRKWRIVLYDIYTKQKKTRDHFQRVLKNGGFYQLQESVYVHAYPCEEEIEFLRNYLGIAGEVRLVITDKIENDELFRRYFGV
;
A
#
# COMPACT_ATOMS: atom_id res chain seq x y z
N VAL A 1 11.32 -10.63 4.12
CA VAL A 1 10.19 -10.08 4.84
C VAL A 1 8.91 -10.36 4.07
N ASP A 2 8.04 -11.19 4.62
CA ASP A 2 6.75 -11.52 4.01
C ASP A 2 5.59 -10.95 4.80
N GLU A 3 5.86 -10.39 5.96
CA GLU A 3 4.84 -9.79 6.79
C GLU A 3 5.10 -8.32 7.03
N LEU A 4 4.05 -7.53 6.84
CA LEU A 4 4.06 -6.11 7.12
C LEU A 4 2.82 -5.84 7.97
N VAL A 5 3.03 -5.40 9.21
CA VAL A 5 1.92 -5.11 10.11
C VAL A 5 1.68 -3.60 10.11
N ILE A 6 0.50 -3.21 9.65
CA ILE A 6 0.11 -1.80 9.65
C ILE A 6 -0.73 -1.56 10.91
N PRO A 7 -0.26 -0.73 11.84
CA PRO A 7 -1.01 -0.48 13.07
C PRO A 7 -2.37 0.17 12.77
N LYS A 8 -3.40 -0.31 13.46
CA LYS A 8 -4.74 0.27 13.35
C LYS A 8 -4.92 1.31 14.43
N PRO A 9 -5.10 2.59 14.08
CA PRO A 9 -5.33 3.63 15.07
C PRO A 9 -6.71 3.50 15.70
N THR A 10 -6.90 4.11 16.88
CA THR A 10 -8.19 4.11 17.57
C THR A 10 -9.24 4.83 16.73
N VAL A 11 -8.83 5.91 16.07
CA VAL A 11 -9.72 6.72 15.22
C VAL A 11 -9.05 6.91 13.87
N TRP A 12 -9.80 6.63 12.80
CA TRP A 12 -9.32 6.87 11.45
C TRP A 12 -9.22 8.38 11.21
N ASP A 13 -8.09 8.83 10.65
CA ASP A 13 -7.85 10.25 10.39
C ASP A 13 -8.55 10.76 9.11
N ARG A 14 -9.34 9.90 8.44
CA ARG A 14 -10.12 10.18 7.24
C ARG A 14 -9.23 10.48 6.03
N LYS A 15 -8.03 9.92 6.02
CA LYS A 15 -7.12 10.05 4.89
C LYS A 15 -6.79 8.68 4.33
N TRP A 16 -6.58 8.62 3.03
CA TRP A 16 -6.20 7.42 2.32
C TRP A 16 -4.72 7.46 1.99
N ARG A 17 -4.07 6.31 2.03
CA ARG A 17 -2.68 6.13 1.62
C ARG A 17 -2.69 5.31 0.36
N ILE A 18 -2.16 5.87 -0.72
CA ILE A 18 -2.12 5.22 -2.03
C ILE A 18 -0.68 4.87 -2.34
N VAL A 19 -0.44 3.60 -2.62
CA VAL A 19 0.88 3.12 -3.04
C VAL A 19 0.80 2.85 -4.54
N LEU A 20 1.62 3.58 -5.30
CA LEU A 20 1.74 3.42 -6.75
C LEU A 20 3.13 2.92 -7.06
N TYR A 21 3.25 2.02 -8.02
CA TYR A 21 4.57 1.56 -8.38
C TYR A 21 4.67 1.20 -9.86
N ASP A 22 5.90 1.29 -10.37
CA ASP A 22 6.24 0.90 -11.72
C ASP A 22 7.55 0.12 -11.64
N ILE A 23 7.43 -1.20 -11.57
CA ILE A 23 8.56 -2.10 -11.41
C ILE A 23 8.74 -2.88 -12.71
N TYR A 24 9.94 -2.84 -13.29
CA TYR A 24 10.24 -3.45 -14.57
C TYR A 24 9.95 -4.93 -14.60
N THR A 25 9.53 -5.44 -15.77
CA THR A 25 9.21 -6.86 -15.97
C THR A 25 10.39 -7.78 -15.68
N LYS A 26 11.61 -7.33 -15.93
CA LYS A 26 12.80 -8.12 -15.60
C LYS A 26 13.06 -8.22 -14.10
N GLN A 27 12.33 -7.45 -13.29
CA GLN A 27 12.35 -7.55 -11.84
C GLN A 27 11.05 -8.20 -11.33
N LYS A 28 10.54 -9.16 -12.09
CA LYS A 28 9.25 -9.79 -11.80
C LYS A 28 9.19 -10.41 -10.40
N LYS A 29 10.25 -11.07 -9.96
CA LYS A 29 10.28 -11.69 -8.64
C LYS A 29 10.14 -10.65 -7.54
N THR A 30 10.83 -9.53 -7.65
CA THR A 30 10.74 -8.43 -6.69
C THR A 30 9.35 -7.82 -6.70
N ARG A 31 8.79 -7.59 -7.90
CA ARG A 31 7.43 -7.05 -8.04
C ARG A 31 6.41 -7.98 -7.39
N ASP A 32 6.49 -9.28 -7.66
CA ASP A 32 5.55 -10.25 -7.10
C ASP A 32 5.69 -10.33 -5.58
N HIS A 33 6.90 -10.25 -5.07
CA HIS A 33 7.16 -10.23 -3.64
C HIS A 33 6.55 -8.96 -3.00
N PHE A 34 6.77 -7.81 -3.62
CA PHE A 34 6.20 -6.55 -3.14
C PHE A 34 4.68 -6.61 -3.07
N GLN A 35 4.03 -7.10 -4.13
CA GLN A 35 2.58 -7.26 -4.17
C GLN A 35 2.08 -8.20 -3.06
N ARG A 36 2.77 -9.32 -2.85
CA ARG A 36 2.39 -10.27 -1.81
C ARG A 36 2.45 -9.64 -0.43
N VAL A 37 3.51 -8.89 -0.15
CA VAL A 37 3.66 -8.21 1.14
C VAL A 37 2.55 -7.17 1.35
N LEU A 38 2.21 -6.40 0.31
CA LEU A 38 1.12 -5.44 0.40
C LEU A 38 -0.21 -6.13 0.70
N LYS A 39 -0.51 -7.22 0.00
CA LYS A 39 -1.74 -7.97 0.23
C LYS A 39 -1.78 -8.54 1.64
N ASN A 40 -0.67 -9.12 2.09
CA ASN A 40 -0.59 -9.68 3.45
C ASN A 40 -0.70 -8.58 4.51
N GLY A 41 -0.28 -7.37 4.19
CA GLY A 41 -0.40 -6.21 5.08
C GLY A 41 -1.78 -5.57 5.12
N GLY A 42 -2.74 -6.17 4.42
CA GLY A 42 -4.13 -5.68 4.45
C GLY A 42 -4.43 -4.56 3.49
N PHE A 43 -3.55 -4.30 2.53
CA PHE A 43 -3.82 -3.28 1.50
C PHE A 43 -4.91 -3.77 0.56
N TYR A 44 -5.74 -2.83 0.12
CA TYR A 44 -6.78 -3.09 -0.87
C TYR A 44 -6.24 -2.77 -2.25
N GLN A 45 -6.33 -3.72 -3.18
CA GLN A 45 -5.86 -3.50 -4.55
C GLN A 45 -6.89 -2.70 -5.33
N LEU A 46 -6.53 -1.46 -5.65
CA LEU A 46 -7.41 -0.55 -6.39
C LEU A 46 -7.29 -0.77 -7.89
N GLN A 47 -6.07 -0.94 -8.37
CA GLN A 47 -5.73 -1.25 -9.75
C GLN A 47 -4.49 -2.13 -9.75
N GLU A 48 -4.04 -2.58 -10.93
CA GLU A 48 -2.94 -3.54 -11.02
C GLU A 48 -1.70 -3.10 -10.25
N SER A 49 -1.29 -1.84 -10.37
CA SER A 49 -0.10 -1.32 -9.70
C SER A 49 -0.47 -0.22 -8.69
N VAL A 50 -1.67 -0.29 -8.13
CA VAL A 50 -2.16 0.72 -7.19
C VAL A 50 -2.86 0.02 -6.03
N TYR A 51 -2.35 0.24 -4.83
CA TYR A 51 -2.91 -0.29 -3.60
C TYR A 51 -3.26 0.86 -2.66
N VAL A 52 -4.25 0.65 -1.81
CA VAL A 52 -4.69 1.68 -0.88
C VAL A 52 -4.78 1.11 0.53
N HIS A 53 -4.49 1.93 1.52
CA HIS A 53 -4.66 1.60 2.93
C HIS A 53 -5.31 2.77 3.65
N ALA A 54 -6.17 2.44 4.63
CA ALA A 54 -6.86 3.46 5.42
C ALA A 54 -5.98 4.04 6.53
N TYR A 55 -4.92 3.33 6.93
CA TYR A 55 -4.16 3.71 8.12
C TYR A 55 -2.74 4.14 7.77
N PRO A 56 -2.11 4.97 8.63
CA PRO A 56 -0.73 5.42 8.39
C PRO A 56 0.21 4.25 8.18
N CYS A 57 1.00 4.31 7.12
CA CYS A 57 1.92 3.23 6.74
C CYS A 57 3.22 3.76 6.11
N GLU A 58 3.52 5.04 6.33
CA GLU A 58 4.68 5.68 5.70
C GLU A 58 5.99 4.98 6.06
N GLU A 59 6.17 4.66 7.34
CA GLU A 59 7.39 4.00 7.81
C GLU A 59 7.52 2.59 7.25
N GLU A 60 6.40 1.87 7.21
CA GLU A 60 6.38 0.50 6.71
C GLU A 60 6.69 0.45 5.22
N ILE A 61 6.10 1.36 4.44
CA ILE A 61 6.36 1.41 2.99
C ILE A 61 7.81 1.86 2.74
N GLU A 62 8.31 2.83 3.50
CA GLU A 62 9.69 3.27 3.37
C GLU A 62 10.66 2.12 3.62
N PHE A 63 10.44 1.37 4.69
CA PHE A 63 11.25 0.19 4.99
C PHE A 63 11.19 -0.82 3.84
N LEU A 64 10.00 -1.16 3.39
CA LEU A 64 9.79 -2.22 2.41
C LEU A 64 10.44 -1.89 1.06
N ARG A 65 10.23 -0.67 0.56
CA ARG A 65 10.78 -0.30 -0.75
C ARG A 65 12.31 -0.20 -0.72
N ASN A 66 12.88 0.21 0.41
CA ASN A 66 14.33 0.22 0.57
C ASN A 66 14.88 -1.19 0.69
N TYR A 67 14.22 -2.03 1.48
CA TYR A 67 14.63 -3.44 1.67
C TYR A 67 14.66 -4.20 0.33
N LEU A 68 13.67 -3.95 -0.52
CA LEU A 68 13.58 -4.63 -1.82
C LEU A 68 14.35 -3.93 -2.94
N GLY A 69 14.98 -2.79 -2.65
CA GLY A 69 15.77 -2.06 -3.64
C GLY A 69 14.93 -1.40 -4.72
N ILE A 70 13.70 -1.01 -4.41
CA ILE A 70 12.77 -0.41 -5.38
C ILE A 70 12.27 0.98 -4.92
N ALA A 71 13.08 1.68 -4.14
CA ALA A 71 12.65 2.98 -3.60
C ALA A 71 12.29 3.99 -4.69
N GLY A 72 12.99 3.97 -5.82
CA GLY A 72 12.70 4.88 -6.92
C GLY A 72 11.47 4.53 -7.73
N GLU A 73 10.98 3.29 -7.62
CA GLU A 73 9.84 2.78 -8.39
C GLU A 73 8.53 2.82 -7.62
N VAL A 74 8.56 3.18 -6.34
CA VAL A 74 7.40 3.17 -5.46
C VAL A 74 7.12 4.57 -4.93
N ARG A 75 5.88 5.02 -5.05
CA ARG A 75 5.44 6.31 -4.50
C ARG A 75 4.30 6.10 -3.52
N LEU A 76 4.30 6.91 -2.47
CA LEU A 76 3.21 6.96 -1.52
C LEU A 76 2.52 8.33 -1.64
N VAL A 77 1.20 8.30 -1.78
CA VAL A 77 0.38 9.51 -1.86
C VAL A 77 -0.62 9.47 -0.70
N ILE A 78 -0.76 10.58 -0.01
CA ILE A 78 -1.76 10.71 1.06
C ILE A 78 -2.80 11.70 0.58
N THR A 79 -4.07 11.30 0.62
CA THR A 79 -5.18 12.14 0.18
C THR A 79 -6.37 11.95 1.09
N ASP A 80 -7.22 12.97 1.18
CA ASP A 80 -8.45 12.89 1.97
C ASP A 80 -9.65 12.46 1.14
N LYS A 81 -9.50 12.31 -0.17
CA LYS A 81 -10.62 11.95 -1.04
C LYS A 81 -10.21 11.10 -2.23
N ILE A 82 -10.90 9.98 -2.41
CA ILE A 82 -10.83 9.15 -3.60
C ILE A 82 -12.28 8.89 -4.01
N GLU A 83 -12.62 9.12 -5.27
CA GLU A 83 -13.98 8.86 -5.74
C GLU A 83 -14.29 7.36 -5.70
N ASN A 84 -15.57 7.04 -5.54
CA ASN A 84 -16.07 5.66 -5.53
C ASN A 84 -15.40 4.80 -4.44
N ASP A 85 -15.27 5.35 -3.24
CA ASP A 85 -14.53 4.70 -2.16
C ASP A 85 -15.37 3.73 -1.32
N GLU A 86 -16.64 3.47 -1.69
CA GLU A 86 -17.52 2.62 -0.87
C GLU A 86 -16.97 1.22 -0.64
N LEU A 87 -16.37 0.61 -1.66
CA LEU A 87 -15.86 -0.76 -1.55
C LEU A 87 -14.70 -0.85 -0.56
N PHE A 88 -13.74 0.04 -0.67
CA PHE A 88 -12.61 -0.05 0.25
C PHE A 88 -12.90 0.58 1.61
N ARG A 89 -13.87 1.50 1.72
CA ARG A 89 -14.37 1.91 3.04
C ARG A 89 -14.95 0.70 3.79
N ARG A 90 -15.76 -0.09 3.09
CA ARG A 90 -16.34 -1.31 3.66
C ARG A 90 -15.25 -2.32 4.01
N TYR A 91 -14.27 -2.47 3.15
CA TYR A 91 -13.16 -3.39 3.39
C TYR A 91 -12.40 -3.04 4.68
N PHE A 92 -12.13 -1.75 4.91
CA PHE A 92 -11.43 -1.31 6.12
C PHE A 92 -12.35 -1.07 7.31
N GLY A 93 -13.66 -1.05 7.09
CA GLY A 93 -14.61 -0.78 8.17
C GLY A 93 -14.63 0.67 8.63
N VAL A 94 -14.44 1.59 7.71
CA VAL A 94 -14.36 3.03 8.04
C VAL A 94 -15.42 3.87 7.36
#